data_f1b1a57ea09d33e6d36208d6585bac8b
#
_entry.id   f1b1a57ea09d33e6d36208d6585bac8b
#
_cell.length_a   1.000
_cell.length_b   1.000
_cell.length_c   1.000
_cell.angle_alpha   90.00
_cell.angle_beta   90.00
_cell.angle_gamma   90.00
#
_symmetry.space_group_name_H-M   'P 1'
#
loop_
_entity.id
_entity.type
_entity.pdbx_description
1 polymer ?
#
loop_
_entity_poly.entity_id
_entity_poly.type
_entity_poly.pdbx_seq_one_letter_code
_entity_poly.pdbx_strand_id
1 'polypeptide(L)'
;LLDKWKTEKTHRSWGWWSVIESYGKTCKIKELVVNPKSSLSWQRHEFRSEVWFVRKGTATIYYSYDKEGVKNVFKTTKVEKQTQRISRYQWHCLANETNKELSIIEIQFGDDCRESDIIRKQLPRGDYLFSD
;
A
#
# COMPACT_ATOMS: atom_id res chain seq x y z
N LEU A 1 -23.90 6.33 -12.06
CA LEU A 1 -22.70 7.01 -11.55
C LEU A 1 -21.91 6.13 -10.61
N LEU A 2 -22.56 5.53 -9.62
CA LEU A 2 -21.88 4.65 -8.67
C LEU A 2 -21.40 3.36 -9.34
N ASP A 3 -22.10 2.87 -10.35
CA ASP A 3 -21.72 1.67 -11.08
C ASP A 3 -20.45 1.86 -11.90
N LYS A 4 -20.18 3.09 -12.32
CA LYS A 4 -18.93 3.43 -13.01
C LYS A 4 -17.70 3.11 -12.15
N TRP A 5 -17.81 3.19 -10.83
CA TRP A 5 -16.70 2.95 -9.91
C TRP A 5 -16.61 1.50 -9.44
N LYS A 6 -17.59 0.67 -9.80
CA LYS A 6 -17.53 -0.76 -9.57
C LYS A 6 -16.78 -1.42 -10.71
N THR A 7 -15.58 -0.92 -10.98
CA THR A 7 -14.74 -1.45 -12.02
C THR A 7 -14.17 -2.80 -11.63
N GLU A 8 -13.55 -3.44 -12.59
CA GLU A 8 -12.99 -4.76 -12.40
C GLU A 8 -12.06 -4.81 -11.20
N LYS A 9 -12.26 -5.84 -10.38
CA LYS A 9 -11.35 -6.16 -9.30
C LYS A 9 -10.25 -7.07 -9.81
N THR A 10 -9.02 -6.74 -9.47
CA THR A 10 -7.90 -7.64 -9.71
C THR A 10 -7.64 -8.40 -8.42
N HIS A 11 -7.89 -9.71 -8.45
CA HIS A 11 -7.75 -10.56 -7.27
C HIS A 11 -6.33 -11.04 -7.08
N ARG A 12 -5.90 -11.08 -5.81
CA ARG A 12 -4.59 -11.54 -5.37
C ARG A 12 -4.79 -12.43 -4.13
N SER A 13 -3.75 -13.13 -3.73
CA SER A 13 -3.82 -13.98 -2.54
C SER A 13 -4.17 -13.20 -1.26
N TRP A 14 -3.82 -11.92 -1.21
CA TRP A 14 -4.07 -11.07 -0.04
C TRP A 14 -5.41 -10.34 -0.07
N GLY A 15 -6.15 -10.37 -1.17
CA GLY A 15 -7.41 -9.64 -1.34
C GLY A 15 -7.61 -9.20 -2.78
N TRP A 16 -7.93 -7.92 -2.98
CA TRP A 16 -8.12 -7.40 -4.34
C TRP A 16 -7.84 -5.89 -4.39
N TRP A 17 -7.66 -5.39 -5.61
CA TRP A 17 -7.58 -3.96 -5.86
C TRP A 17 -8.41 -3.58 -7.09
N SER A 18 -8.80 -2.32 -7.14
CA SER A 18 -9.58 -1.78 -8.24
C SER A 18 -9.19 -0.33 -8.48
N VAL A 19 -9.07 0.07 -9.75
CA VAL A 19 -8.83 1.47 -10.11
C VAL A 19 -10.16 2.23 -10.03
N ILE A 20 -10.20 3.26 -9.20
CA ILE A 20 -11.37 4.13 -9.08
C ILE A 20 -11.33 5.22 -10.14
N GLU A 21 -10.16 5.84 -10.34
CA GLU A 21 -9.96 6.90 -11.32
C GLU A 21 -8.51 6.96 -11.74
N SER A 22 -8.27 7.45 -12.95
CA SER A 22 -6.93 7.60 -13.51
C SER A 22 -6.84 8.91 -14.28
N TYR A 23 -5.82 9.71 -13.98
CA TYR A 23 -5.56 11.01 -14.59
C TYR A 23 -4.28 10.90 -15.42
N GLY A 24 -4.38 10.33 -16.60
CA GLY A 24 -3.22 10.03 -17.40
C GLY A 24 -2.29 9.06 -16.67
N LYS A 25 -0.98 9.20 -16.88
CA LYS A 25 0.01 8.33 -16.24
C LYS A 25 0.54 8.88 -14.91
N THR A 26 0.18 10.10 -14.53
CA THR A 26 0.81 10.78 -13.39
C THR A 26 0.01 10.75 -12.11
N CYS A 27 -1.24 10.28 -12.15
CA CYS A 27 -2.05 10.15 -10.95
C CYS A 27 -3.07 9.03 -11.15
N LYS A 28 -3.20 8.19 -10.14
CA LYS A 28 -4.15 7.06 -10.16
C LYS A 28 -4.70 6.86 -8.76
N ILE A 29 -5.99 6.62 -8.67
CA ILE A 29 -6.67 6.35 -7.40
C ILE A 29 -7.18 4.92 -7.42
N LYS A 30 -6.86 4.15 -6.39
CA LYS A 30 -7.27 2.76 -6.24
C LYS A 30 -7.95 2.52 -4.91
N GLU A 31 -8.77 1.49 -4.86
CA GLU A 31 -9.11 0.83 -3.62
C GLU A 31 -8.32 -0.46 -3.50
N LEU A 32 -7.72 -0.68 -2.32
CA LEU A 32 -7.08 -1.94 -1.96
C LEU A 32 -7.89 -2.54 -0.81
N VAL A 33 -8.30 -3.79 -0.97
CA VAL A 33 -8.99 -4.51 0.10
C VAL A 33 -8.12 -5.69 0.50
N VAL A 34 -7.73 -5.71 1.78
CA VAL A 34 -6.80 -6.70 2.31
C VAL A 34 -7.55 -7.61 3.26
N ASN A 35 -7.53 -8.90 2.96
CA ASN A 35 -8.19 -9.93 3.77
C ASN A 35 -7.58 -9.99 5.18
N PRO A 36 -8.34 -10.48 6.18
CA PRO A 36 -7.77 -10.72 7.51
C PRO A 36 -6.49 -11.56 7.45
N LYS A 37 -5.50 -11.19 8.27
CA LYS A 37 -4.23 -11.92 8.39
C LYS A 37 -3.47 -12.06 7.07
N SER A 38 -3.56 -11.06 6.21
CA SER A 38 -2.92 -11.06 4.90
C SER A 38 -2.09 -9.78 4.71
N SER A 39 -1.14 -9.83 3.79
CA SER A 39 -0.30 -8.67 3.49
C SER A 39 0.10 -8.63 2.02
N LEU A 40 0.37 -7.43 1.53
CA LEU A 40 1.02 -7.23 0.25
C LEU A 40 2.52 -7.54 0.41
N SER A 41 3.23 -7.50 -0.70
CA SER A 41 4.67 -7.76 -0.68
C SER A 41 5.47 -6.59 -0.08
N TRP A 42 6.71 -6.87 0.31
CA TRP A 42 7.72 -5.88 0.62
C TRP A 42 8.21 -5.32 -0.70
N GLN A 43 7.96 -4.03 -0.95
CA GLN A 43 8.08 -3.48 -2.30
C GLN A 43 8.53 -2.03 -2.30
N ARG A 44 8.99 -1.58 -3.47
CA ARG A 44 9.47 -0.23 -3.71
C ARG A 44 9.08 0.21 -5.12
N HIS A 45 8.81 1.50 -5.29
CA HIS A 45 8.50 2.11 -6.58
C HIS A 45 9.51 3.20 -6.91
N GLU A 46 9.91 3.28 -8.19
CA GLU A 46 10.91 4.24 -8.63
C GLU A 46 10.32 5.51 -9.22
N PHE A 47 9.09 5.45 -9.74
CA PHE A 47 8.52 6.56 -10.50
C PHE A 47 7.29 7.19 -9.83
N ARG A 48 6.88 6.69 -8.68
CA ARG A 48 5.71 7.23 -7.99
C ARG A 48 5.85 7.20 -6.48
N SER A 49 5.13 8.13 -5.85
CA SER A 49 4.83 8.12 -4.42
C SER A 49 3.37 7.71 -4.22
N GLU A 50 2.99 7.43 -2.99
CA GLU A 50 1.62 7.03 -2.66
C GLU A 50 1.17 7.71 -1.38
N VAL A 51 -0.13 7.93 -1.26
CA VAL A 51 -0.78 8.26 0.01
C VAL A 51 -1.86 7.22 0.23
N TRP A 52 -1.87 6.63 1.41
CA TRP A 52 -2.86 5.65 1.83
C TRP A 52 -3.80 6.27 2.85
N PHE A 53 -5.08 6.22 2.57
CA PHE A 53 -6.14 6.64 3.50
C PHE A 53 -6.85 5.38 3.99
N VAL A 54 -6.93 5.19 5.30
CA VAL A 54 -7.63 4.03 5.87
C VAL A 54 -9.13 4.32 5.84
N ARG A 55 -9.83 3.66 4.94
CA ARG A 55 -11.27 3.80 4.80
C ARG A 55 -12.01 2.94 5.82
N LYS A 56 -11.50 1.73 6.09
CA LYS A 56 -12.13 0.77 7.00
C LYS A 56 -11.08 -0.18 7.54
N GLY A 57 -11.14 -0.45 8.83
CA GLY A 57 -10.27 -1.41 9.48
C GLY A 57 -9.01 -0.78 10.04
N THR A 58 -8.00 -1.60 10.28
CA THR A 58 -6.72 -1.18 10.86
C THR A 58 -5.58 -1.70 10.01
N ALA A 59 -4.74 -0.77 9.54
CA ALA A 59 -3.59 -1.08 8.70
C ALA A 59 -2.34 -1.18 9.56
N THR A 60 -1.54 -2.21 9.33
CA THR A 60 -0.17 -2.28 9.82
C THR A 60 0.75 -2.02 8.65
N ILE A 61 1.66 -1.08 8.80
CA ILE A 61 2.52 -0.64 7.71
C ILE A 61 3.97 -0.80 8.15
N TYR A 62 4.72 -1.57 7.36
CA TYR A 62 6.16 -1.71 7.51
C TYR A 62 6.82 -0.84 6.46
N TYR A 63 7.87 -0.13 6.81
CA TYR A 63 8.61 0.69 5.84
C TYR A 63 10.06 0.86 6.25
N SER A 64 10.90 1.16 5.27
CA SER A 64 12.31 1.43 5.51
C SER A 64 12.82 2.46 4.49
N TYR A 65 13.71 3.32 4.94
CA TYR A 65 14.45 4.23 4.07
C TYR A 65 15.80 3.65 3.65
N ASP A 66 16.13 2.44 4.13
CA ASP A 66 17.34 1.75 3.71
C ASP A 66 17.25 1.45 2.20
N LYS A 67 18.28 1.81 1.47
CA LYS A 67 18.32 1.67 0.01
C LYS A 67 18.04 0.24 -0.43
N GLU A 68 18.62 -0.73 0.27
CA GLU A 68 18.49 -2.15 -0.07
C GLU A 68 17.25 -2.81 0.55
N GLY A 69 16.58 -2.13 1.47
CA GLY A 69 15.39 -2.65 2.13
C GLY A 69 15.66 -3.82 3.06
N VAL A 70 16.84 -3.92 3.65
CA VAL A 70 17.24 -5.07 4.47
C VAL A 70 17.41 -4.77 5.94
N LYS A 71 17.34 -3.51 6.34
CA LYS A 71 17.53 -3.09 7.73
C LYS A 71 16.70 -1.85 8.05
N ASN A 72 16.68 -1.48 9.35
CA ASN A 72 15.99 -0.27 9.84
C ASN A 72 14.51 -0.25 9.39
N VAL A 73 13.82 -1.35 9.60
CA VAL A 73 12.40 -1.47 9.27
C VAL A 73 11.57 -0.91 10.40
N PHE A 74 10.74 0.07 10.07
CA PHE A 74 9.77 0.66 10.99
C PHE A 74 8.43 -0.04 10.83
N LYS A 75 7.68 -0.10 11.92
CA LYS A 75 6.32 -0.62 11.96
C LYS A 75 5.40 0.44 12.55
N THR A 76 4.33 0.76 11.88
CA THR A 76 3.32 1.72 12.37
C THR A 76 1.92 1.16 12.14
N THR A 77 0.97 1.66 12.91
CA THR A 77 -0.44 1.28 12.82
C THR A 77 -1.27 2.50 12.49
N LYS A 78 -2.17 2.37 11.53
CA LYS A 78 -3.11 3.43 11.16
C LYS A 78 -4.53 2.90 11.24
N VAL A 79 -5.41 3.71 11.82
CA VAL A 79 -6.82 3.38 11.96
C VAL A 79 -7.67 4.23 11.02
N GLU A 80 -8.98 4.00 11.01
CA GLU A 80 -9.89 4.69 10.09
C GLU A 80 -9.68 6.21 10.09
N LYS A 81 -9.69 6.79 8.90
CA LYS A 81 -9.50 8.22 8.60
C LYS A 81 -8.06 8.72 8.73
N GLN A 82 -7.13 7.87 9.17
CA GLN A 82 -5.71 8.23 9.18
C GLN A 82 -5.09 7.96 7.82
N THR A 83 -3.99 8.64 7.57
CA THR A 83 -3.24 8.51 6.32
C THR A 83 -1.78 8.15 6.58
N GLN A 84 -1.17 7.54 5.56
CA GLN A 84 0.25 7.26 5.55
C GLN A 84 0.80 7.63 4.17
N ARG A 85 1.85 8.44 4.16
CA ARG A 85 2.57 8.74 2.93
C ARG A 85 3.67 7.71 2.72
N ILE A 86 3.77 7.21 1.49
CA ILE A 86 4.84 6.35 1.03
C ILE A 86 5.62 7.14 -0.03
N SER A 87 6.87 7.45 0.29
CA SER A 87 7.71 8.21 -0.62
C SER A 87 8.29 7.32 -1.72
N ARG A 88 8.61 7.94 -2.84
CA ARG A 88 9.39 7.31 -3.90
C ARG A 88 10.63 6.66 -3.30
N TYR A 89 10.99 5.46 -3.78
CA TYR A 89 12.15 4.68 -3.33
C TYR A 89 12.04 4.13 -1.90
N GLN A 90 10.99 4.43 -1.16
CA GLN A 90 10.80 3.91 0.18
C GLN A 90 10.28 2.47 0.11
N TRP A 91 10.96 1.55 0.79
CA TRP A 91 10.47 0.19 0.96
C TRP A 91 9.25 0.19 1.86
N HIS A 92 8.23 -0.58 1.50
CA HIS A 92 6.99 -0.59 2.25
C HIS A 92 6.22 -1.90 2.06
N CYS A 93 5.41 -2.22 3.06
CA CYS A 93 4.50 -3.37 3.03
C CYS A 93 3.23 -3.00 3.79
N LEU A 94 2.10 -3.17 3.13
CA LEU A 94 0.79 -2.99 3.74
C LEU A 94 0.29 -4.33 4.25
N ALA A 95 -0.06 -4.40 5.53
CA ALA A 95 -0.54 -5.64 6.15
C ALA A 95 -1.85 -5.40 6.90
N ASN A 96 -2.66 -6.43 6.93
CA ASN A 96 -3.82 -6.53 7.80
C ASN A 96 -3.57 -7.64 8.81
N GLU A 97 -3.23 -7.27 10.03
CA GLU A 97 -2.94 -8.22 11.11
C GLU A 97 -4.17 -8.53 11.97
N THR A 98 -5.33 -8.01 11.57
CA THR A 98 -6.60 -8.18 12.32
C THR A 98 -7.45 -9.30 11.74
N ASN A 99 -8.58 -9.56 12.40
CA ASN A 99 -9.59 -10.53 11.94
C ASN A 99 -10.69 -9.89 11.10
N LYS A 100 -10.57 -8.59 10.78
CA LYS A 100 -11.55 -7.85 9.98
C LYS A 100 -10.92 -7.42 8.67
N GLU A 101 -11.74 -7.19 7.67
CA GLU A 101 -11.29 -6.69 6.37
C GLU A 101 -10.73 -5.27 6.49
N LEU A 102 -9.69 -4.99 5.73
CA LEU A 102 -9.06 -3.68 5.63
C LEU A 102 -9.33 -3.09 4.26
N SER A 103 -9.78 -1.84 4.21
CA SER A 103 -9.94 -1.10 2.95
C SER A 103 -9.10 0.17 2.99
N ILE A 104 -8.28 0.33 1.97
CA ILE A 104 -7.39 1.47 1.78
C ILE A 104 -7.78 2.18 0.48
N ILE A 105 -7.88 3.50 0.53
CA ILE A 105 -7.89 4.31 -0.69
C ILE A 105 -6.46 4.77 -0.92
N GLU A 106 -5.91 4.37 -2.05
CA GLU A 106 -4.52 4.66 -2.42
C GLU A 106 -4.49 5.69 -3.53
N ILE A 107 -3.77 6.78 -3.31
CA ILE A 107 -3.50 7.77 -4.34
C ILE A 107 -2.05 7.61 -4.76
N GLN A 108 -1.84 7.20 -6.02
CA GLN A 108 -0.52 7.13 -6.63
C GLN A 108 -0.27 8.40 -7.41
N PHE A 109 0.91 8.97 -7.30
CA PHE A 109 1.27 10.17 -8.04
C PHE A 109 2.78 10.24 -8.29
N GLY A 110 3.16 10.76 -9.44
CA GLY A 110 4.57 10.87 -9.81
C GLY A 110 4.74 10.96 -11.32
N ASP A 111 5.89 10.53 -11.79
CA ASP A 111 6.21 10.58 -13.22
C ASP A 111 5.45 9.52 -14.02
N ASP A 112 5.23 8.36 -13.41
CA ASP A 112 4.55 7.25 -14.08
C ASP A 112 3.96 6.29 -13.03
N CYS A 113 2.64 6.09 -13.09
CA CYS A 113 1.90 5.22 -12.18
C CYS A 113 1.62 3.84 -12.78
N ARG A 114 2.47 3.35 -13.68
CA ARG A 114 2.31 2.02 -14.28
C ARG A 114 2.44 0.91 -13.24
N GLU A 115 1.70 -0.17 -13.42
CA GLU A 115 1.72 -1.30 -12.49
C GLU A 115 3.06 -2.03 -12.47
N SER A 116 3.81 -2.00 -13.58
CA SER A 116 5.12 -2.66 -13.67
C SER A 116 6.23 -1.95 -12.89
N ASP A 117 5.99 -0.75 -12.38
CA ASP A 117 6.94 -0.03 -11.53
C ASP A 117 6.91 -0.59 -10.11
N ILE A 118 7.52 -1.75 -9.93
CA ILE A 118 7.57 -2.40 -8.64
C ILE A 118 8.80 -3.31 -8.55
N ILE A 119 9.52 -3.18 -7.43
CA ILE A 119 10.62 -4.06 -7.07
C ILE A 119 10.20 -4.75 -5.77
N ARG A 120 10.28 -6.07 -5.74
CA ARG A 120 9.88 -6.88 -4.59
C ARG A 120 11.06 -7.59 -3.99
N LYS A 121 11.06 -7.67 -2.65
CA LYS A 121 12.00 -8.47 -1.87
C LYS A 121 11.25 -9.14 -0.73
N GLN A 122 11.94 -9.99 0.01
CA GLN A 122 11.39 -10.56 1.23
C GLN A 122 11.52 -9.52 2.35
N LEU A 123 10.45 -9.32 3.12
CA LEU A 123 10.48 -8.46 4.30
C LEU A 123 11.52 -8.99 5.28
N PRO A 124 12.48 -8.16 5.73
CA PRO A 124 13.47 -8.59 6.70
C PRO A 124 12.82 -9.08 7.99
N ARG A 125 13.38 -10.13 8.56
CA ARG A 125 12.98 -10.62 9.89
C ARG A 125 13.85 -9.96 10.94
N GLY A 126 13.28 -9.64 12.09
CA GLY A 126 14.01 -9.06 13.20
C GLY A 126 13.16 -8.11 14.02
N ASP A 127 13.81 -7.38 14.89
CA ASP A 127 13.16 -6.40 15.73
C ASP A 127 12.85 -5.16 14.87
N TYR A 128 11.58 -4.83 14.76
CA TYR A 128 11.15 -3.65 14.03
C TYR A 128 11.15 -2.43 14.95
N LEU A 129 11.55 -1.29 14.40
CA LEU A 129 11.42 0.00 15.06
C LEU A 129 9.95 0.44 14.99
N PHE A 130 9.44 0.97 16.08
CA PHE A 130 8.06 1.48 16.08
C PHE A 130 8.08 2.99 15.84
N SER A 131 7.14 3.46 15.02
CA SER A 131 6.93 4.87 14.79
C SER A 131 5.49 5.25 15.11
N ASP A 132 5.32 6.45 15.60
CA ASP A 132 4.01 6.98 15.96
C ASP A 132 3.19 7.41 14.74
#